data_2e1e64f1efca80bcbaad619869b947a5
#
_entry.id   2e1e64f1efca80bcbaad619869b947a5
#
_cell.length_a   1.000
_cell.length_b   1.000
_cell.length_c   1.000
_cell.angle_alpha   90.00
_cell.angle_beta   90.00
_cell.angle_gamma   90.00
#
_symmetry.space_group_name_H-M   'P 1'
#
loop_
_entity.id
_entity.type
_entity.pdbx_description
1 polymer ?
#
loop_
_entity_poly.entity_id
_entity_poly.type
_entity_poly.pdbx_seq_one_letter_code
_entity_poly.pdbx_strand_id
1 'polypeptide(L)'
;MTKIGDVKRKLHGKIWKKPDNFSWIIEGKLAGSAIPTSTDEIQWAIDQGVKSIVTIREEPLDTDYTNNVNYFHVHSNDMGVPEFDDLVKTVDFIHDRIVNDEPVMVHCLAGLGRTGTILACYLIKYKKMSADDAIQKVRDESPGSIQSFSQEEIIFQFAKSL
;
A
#
# COMPACT_ATOMS: atom_id res chain seq x y z
N MET A 1 7.34 -17.71 -0.25
CA MET A 1 7.79 -16.64 -1.18
C MET A 1 9.00 -17.12 -1.99
N THR A 2 9.03 -16.88 -3.30
CA THR A 2 10.10 -17.45 -4.15
C THR A 2 11.28 -16.48 -4.23
N LYS A 3 12.51 -16.99 -4.07
CA LYS A 3 13.77 -16.24 -4.29
C LYS A 3 13.78 -15.49 -5.65
N ILE A 4 13.02 -15.99 -6.62
CA ILE A 4 12.87 -15.37 -7.95
C ILE A 4 12.15 -14.00 -7.88
N GLY A 5 11.11 -13.86 -7.07
CA GLY A 5 10.41 -12.60 -6.89
C GLY A 5 11.29 -11.51 -6.27
N ASP A 6 12.15 -11.88 -5.30
CA ASP A 6 13.09 -10.94 -4.67
C ASP A 6 14.17 -10.47 -5.65
N VAL A 7 14.70 -11.40 -6.46
CA VAL A 7 15.69 -11.06 -7.50
C VAL A 7 15.08 -10.11 -8.52
N LYS A 8 13.85 -10.37 -8.97
CA LYS A 8 13.14 -9.51 -9.93
C LYS A 8 12.98 -8.08 -9.40
N ARG A 9 12.49 -7.92 -8.15
CA ARG A 9 12.31 -6.59 -7.54
C ARG A 9 13.62 -5.83 -7.40
N LYS A 10 14.68 -6.49 -6.89
CA LYS A 10 16.02 -5.87 -6.77
C LYS A 10 16.60 -5.46 -8.11
N LEU A 11 16.40 -6.29 -9.16
CA LEU A 11 16.87 -5.96 -10.50
C LEU A 11 16.06 -4.79 -11.09
N HIS A 12 14.74 -4.79 -10.91
CA HIS A 12 13.86 -3.70 -11.34
C HIS A 12 14.29 -2.37 -10.70
N GLY A 13 14.41 -2.32 -9.37
CA GLY A 13 14.82 -1.12 -8.66
C GLY A 13 16.21 -0.62 -9.06
N LYS A 14 17.17 -1.53 -9.30
CA LYS A 14 18.51 -1.17 -9.76
C LYS A 14 18.52 -0.51 -11.15
N ILE A 15 17.61 -0.91 -12.03
CA ILE A 15 17.52 -0.38 -13.40
C ILE A 15 16.68 0.92 -13.44
N TRP A 16 15.53 0.94 -12.78
CA TRP A 16 14.52 1.98 -12.93
C TRP A 16 14.47 2.96 -11.75
N LYS A 17 15.13 2.66 -10.62
CA LYS A 17 15.07 3.41 -9.35
C LYS A 17 13.64 3.63 -8.82
N LYS A 18 12.67 2.90 -9.32
CA LYS A 18 11.25 2.97 -9.00
C LYS A 18 10.84 1.68 -8.29
N PRO A 19 10.09 1.72 -7.18
CA PRO A 19 9.54 0.51 -6.57
C PRO A 19 8.72 -0.30 -7.57
N ASP A 20 8.88 -1.63 -7.58
CA ASP A 20 8.08 -2.51 -8.45
C ASP A 20 6.59 -2.33 -8.13
N ASN A 21 5.72 -2.48 -9.12
CA ASN A 21 4.27 -2.34 -9.00
C ASN A 21 3.79 -0.99 -8.41
N PHE A 22 4.59 0.07 -8.51
CA PHE A 22 4.13 1.39 -8.10
C PHE A 22 3.03 1.90 -9.04
N SER A 23 1.88 2.27 -8.47
CA SER A 23 0.79 2.91 -9.20
C SER A 23 0.04 3.90 -8.31
N TRP A 24 -0.38 5.03 -8.88
CA TRP A 24 -1.30 5.94 -8.23
C TRP A 24 -2.74 5.40 -8.31
N ILE A 25 -3.38 5.22 -7.16
CA ILE A 25 -4.82 4.91 -7.06
C ILE A 25 -5.64 6.18 -7.06
N ILE A 26 -5.07 7.23 -6.46
CA ILE A 26 -5.53 8.61 -6.56
C ILE A 26 -4.30 9.44 -6.92
N GLU A 27 -4.30 9.99 -8.14
CA GLU A 27 -3.16 10.71 -8.69
C GLU A 27 -2.61 11.77 -7.72
N GLY A 28 -1.32 11.73 -7.46
CA GLY A 28 -0.61 12.64 -6.58
C GLY A 28 -1.02 12.62 -5.10
N LYS A 29 -1.83 11.63 -4.65
CA LYS A 29 -2.33 11.56 -3.27
C LYS A 29 -2.16 10.20 -2.62
N LEU A 30 -2.50 9.11 -3.32
CA LEU A 30 -2.47 7.76 -2.76
C LEU A 30 -1.94 6.77 -3.77
N ALA A 31 -0.82 6.15 -3.46
CA ALA A 31 -0.19 5.13 -4.29
C ALA A 31 -0.05 3.79 -3.57
N GLY A 32 0.02 2.73 -4.36
CA GLY A 32 0.46 1.40 -3.93
C GLY A 32 1.80 1.03 -4.55
N SER A 33 2.59 0.19 -3.88
CA SER A 33 3.84 -0.34 -4.43
C SER A 33 4.25 -1.67 -3.79
N ALA A 34 5.21 -2.36 -4.40
CA ALA A 34 6.00 -3.38 -3.72
C ALA A 34 6.92 -2.74 -2.67
N ILE A 35 7.54 -3.59 -1.82
CA ILE A 35 8.53 -3.13 -0.87
C ILE A 35 9.69 -2.43 -1.60
N PRO A 36 10.07 -1.21 -1.19
CA PRO A 36 11.30 -0.59 -1.66
C PRO A 36 12.52 -1.44 -1.30
N THR A 37 13.45 -1.61 -2.23
CA THR A 37 14.64 -2.46 -2.07
C THR A 37 15.94 -1.66 -1.96
N SER A 38 15.86 -0.34 -2.08
CA SER A 38 16.98 0.59 -1.95
C SER A 38 16.52 1.99 -1.52
N THR A 39 17.46 2.79 -1.01
CA THR A 39 17.22 4.20 -0.72
C THR A 39 16.93 5.02 -1.98
N ASP A 40 17.45 4.61 -3.13
CA ASP A 40 17.14 5.24 -4.42
C ASP A 40 15.65 5.11 -4.80
N GLU A 41 15.01 3.97 -4.48
CA GLU A 41 13.57 3.79 -4.69
C GLU A 41 12.74 4.67 -3.75
N ILE A 42 13.17 4.84 -2.50
CA ILE A 42 12.54 5.78 -1.57
C ILE A 42 12.69 7.22 -2.08
N GLN A 43 13.90 7.60 -2.48
CA GLN A 43 14.13 8.95 -3.01
C GLN A 43 13.30 9.21 -4.26
N TRP A 44 13.20 8.23 -5.15
CA TRP A 44 12.32 8.32 -6.31
C TRP A 44 10.86 8.58 -5.91
N ALA A 45 10.33 7.86 -4.91
CA ALA A 45 8.96 8.06 -4.43
C ALA A 45 8.79 9.47 -3.83
N ILE A 46 9.76 9.95 -3.07
CA ILE A 46 9.78 11.33 -2.54
C ILE A 46 9.77 12.35 -3.68
N ASP A 47 10.54 12.14 -4.72
CA ASP A 47 10.58 13.01 -5.91
C ASP A 47 9.25 13.00 -6.69
N GLN A 48 8.44 11.93 -6.57
CA GLN A 48 7.06 11.90 -7.07
C GLN A 48 6.07 12.61 -6.14
N GLY A 49 6.51 13.15 -5.02
CA GLY A 49 5.69 13.87 -4.06
C GLY A 49 5.25 13.08 -2.84
N VAL A 50 5.63 11.81 -2.69
CA VAL A 50 5.32 11.00 -1.50
C VAL A 50 5.97 11.62 -0.27
N LYS A 51 5.19 11.83 0.78
CA LYS A 51 5.63 12.35 2.08
C LYS A 51 5.38 11.40 3.23
N SER A 52 4.56 10.37 3.00
CA SER A 52 4.19 9.37 4.02
C SER A 52 4.27 7.97 3.44
N ILE A 53 4.77 7.02 4.23
CA ILE A 53 4.86 5.61 3.86
C ILE A 53 4.12 4.74 4.88
N VAL A 54 3.30 3.84 4.39
CA VAL A 54 2.60 2.82 5.19
C VAL A 54 3.11 1.44 4.79
N THR A 55 3.66 0.73 5.76
CA THR A 55 4.16 -0.65 5.60
C THR A 55 3.18 -1.65 6.19
N ILE A 56 2.71 -2.61 5.39
CA ILE A 56 1.80 -3.69 5.82
C ILE A 56 2.52 -5.02 5.68
N ARG A 57 3.27 -5.38 6.70
CA ARG A 57 4.13 -6.57 6.73
C ARG A 57 4.35 -7.06 8.16
N GLU A 58 4.98 -8.21 8.26
CA GLU A 58 5.46 -8.77 9.52
C GLU A 58 6.48 -7.85 10.19
N GLU A 59 7.44 -7.35 9.41
CA GLU A 59 8.52 -6.49 9.86
C GLU A 59 8.41 -5.07 9.29
N PRO A 60 8.80 -4.04 10.06
CA PRO A 60 8.90 -2.68 9.56
C PRO A 60 10.00 -2.53 8.50
N LEU A 61 10.03 -1.39 7.84
CA LEU A 61 11.21 -0.96 7.07
C LEU A 61 12.33 -0.54 7.99
N ASP A 62 13.56 -0.68 7.52
CA ASP A 62 14.73 -0.12 8.19
C ASP A 62 14.63 1.42 8.31
N THR A 63 15.24 1.97 9.36
CA THR A 63 15.20 3.41 9.62
C THR A 63 15.80 4.24 8.50
N ASP A 64 16.79 3.71 7.77
CA ASP A 64 17.42 4.39 6.63
C ASP A 64 16.41 4.69 5.51
N TYR A 65 15.30 3.93 5.42
CA TYR A 65 14.23 4.16 4.45
C TYR A 65 13.16 5.13 4.94
N THR A 66 13.10 5.43 6.24
CA THR A 66 11.98 6.17 6.83
C THR A 66 12.34 7.53 7.43
N ASN A 67 13.63 7.88 7.49
CA ASN A 67 14.11 9.10 8.16
C ASN A 67 13.56 10.42 7.58
N ASN A 68 13.15 10.44 6.31
CA ASN A 68 12.71 11.65 5.61
C ASN A 68 11.22 11.63 5.25
N VAL A 69 10.44 10.72 5.82
CA VAL A 69 8.99 10.57 5.55
C VAL A 69 8.23 10.32 6.84
N ASN A 70 6.94 10.65 6.86
CA ASN A 70 6.07 10.14 7.91
C ASN A 70 5.89 8.64 7.71
N TYR A 71 6.00 7.87 8.78
CA TYR A 71 6.04 6.43 8.69
C TYR A 71 5.00 5.75 9.59
N PHE A 72 4.30 4.77 9.05
CA PHE A 72 3.36 3.95 9.80
C PHE A 72 3.53 2.46 9.45
N HIS A 73 3.67 1.62 10.46
CA HIS A 73 3.80 0.17 10.29
C HIS A 73 2.60 -0.56 10.88
N VAL A 74 2.09 -1.52 10.12
CA VAL A 74 1.00 -2.41 10.51
C VAL A 74 1.45 -3.84 10.34
N HIS A 75 1.38 -4.61 11.41
CA HIS A 75 1.69 -6.03 11.35
C HIS A 75 0.64 -6.78 10.55
N SER A 76 1.08 -7.58 9.60
CA SER A 76 0.23 -8.50 8.84
C SER A 76 1.06 -9.61 8.22
N ASN A 77 0.64 -10.85 8.41
CA ASN A 77 1.28 -12.02 7.80
C ASN A 77 1.13 -12.01 6.28
N ASP A 78 2.05 -12.70 5.60
CA ASP A 78 1.98 -12.84 4.15
C ASP A 78 0.67 -13.53 3.71
N MET A 79 0.09 -13.06 2.61
CA MET A 79 -1.22 -13.45 2.09
C MET A 79 -2.41 -13.22 3.06
N GLY A 80 -2.15 -12.73 4.27
CA GLY A 80 -3.16 -12.42 5.27
C GLY A 80 -3.78 -11.03 5.12
N VAL A 81 -4.42 -10.63 6.19
CA VAL A 81 -5.02 -9.30 6.39
C VAL A 81 -4.57 -8.75 7.75
N PRO A 82 -4.48 -7.42 7.93
CA PRO A 82 -4.32 -6.83 9.25
C PRO A 82 -5.51 -7.18 10.16
N GLU A 83 -5.31 -7.11 11.47
CA GLU A 83 -6.43 -7.09 12.41
C GLU A 83 -7.38 -5.91 12.07
N PHE A 84 -8.68 -6.10 12.29
CA PHE A 84 -9.70 -5.15 11.83
C PHE A 84 -9.49 -3.73 12.39
N ASP A 85 -9.18 -3.61 13.68
CA ASP A 85 -8.92 -2.31 14.31
C ASP A 85 -7.69 -1.62 13.74
N ASP A 86 -6.65 -2.38 13.40
CA ASP A 86 -5.43 -1.85 12.79
C ASP A 86 -5.65 -1.45 11.34
N LEU A 87 -6.53 -2.16 10.62
CA LEU A 87 -6.98 -1.77 9.29
C LEU A 87 -7.70 -0.41 9.35
N VAL A 88 -8.64 -0.23 10.30
CA VAL A 88 -9.35 1.05 10.49
C VAL A 88 -8.37 2.18 10.79
N LYS A 89 -7.46 2.00 11.76
CA LYS A 89 -6.43 3.00 12.11
C LYS A 89 -5.55 3.35 10.92
N THR A 90 -5.19 2.36 10.10
CA THR A 90 -4.36 2.57 8.91
C THR A 90 -5.07 3.43 7.89
N VAL A 91 -6.32 3.15 7.60
CA VAL A 91 -7.16 3.91 6.68
C VAL A 91 -7.33 5.36 7.15
N ASP A 92 -7.51 5.56 8.46
CA ASP A 92 -7.64 6.89 9.07
C ASP A 92 -6.30 7.65 9.04
N PHE A 93 -5.18 6.99 9.34
CA PHE A 93 -3.85 7.59 9.19
C PHE A 93 -3.61 8.09 7.76
N ILE A 94 -3.92 7.27 6.76
CA ILE A 94 -3.79 7.66 5.34
C ILE A 94 -4.61 8.93 5.06
N HIS A 95 -5.85 8.99 5.56
CA HIS A 95 -6.70 10.16 5.36
C HIS A 95 -6.12 11.41 5.99
N ASP A 96 -5.67 11.33 7.25
CA ASP A 96 -5.05 12.45 7.95
C ASP A 96 -3.83 13.00 7.21
N ARG A 97 -3.02 12.13 6.61
CA ARG A 97 -1.88 12.59 5.81
C ARG A 97 -2.35 13.29 4.54
N ILE A 98 -3.29 12.70 3.81
CA ILE A 98 -3.78 13.26 2.53
C ILE A 98 -4.45 14.62 2.71
N VAL A 99 -5.22 14.83 3.78
CA VAL A 99 -5.87 16.14 4.03
C VAL A 99 -4.89 17.22 4.46
N ASN A 100 -3.69 16.84 4.91
CA ASN A 100 -2.58 17.74 5.23
C ASN A 100 -1.59 17.92 4.06
N ASP A 101 -1.97 17.58 2.83
CA ASP A 101 -1.11 17.63 1.64
C ASP A 101 0.19 16.80 1.78
N GLU A 102 0.06 15.64 2.38
CA GLU A 102 1.11 14.65 2.55
C GLU A 102 0.76 13.36 1.81
N PRO A 103 1.06 13.25 0.49
CA PRO A 103 0.76 12.06 -0.31
C PRO A 103 1.36 10.79 0.29
N VAL A 104 0.59 9.71 0.23
CA VAL A 104 0.90 8.44 0.89
C VAL A 104 1.21 7.35 -0.11
N MET A 105 2.30 6.61 0.13
CA MET A 105 2.58 5.34 -0.52
C MET A 105 2.33 4.19 0.46
N VAL A 106 1.45 3.27 0.09
CA VAL A 106 1.16 2.04 0.84
C VAL A 106 1.89 0.89 0.18
N HIS A 107 2.62 0.10 0.95
CA HIS A 107 3.27 -1.09 0.41
C HIS A 107 3.16 -2.31 1.33
N CYS A 108 3.26 -3.47 0.73
CA CYS A 108 3.51 -4.73 1.45
C CYS A 108 4.78 -5.37 0.90
N LEU A 109 4.75 -6.62 0.49
CA LEU A 109 5.92 -7.23 -0.14
C LEU A 109 5.88 -7.09 -1.67
N ALA A 110 4.81 -7.56 -2.31
CA ALA A 110 4.63 -7.45 -3.77
C ALA A 110 3.83 -6.21 -4.18
N GLY A 111 3.19 -5.51 -3.24
CA GLY A 111 2.35 -4.34 -3.51
C GLY A 111 0.96 -4.67 -4.04
N LEU A 112 0.52 -5.91 -3.92
CA LEU A 112 -0.72 -6.38 -4.54
C LEU A 112 -1.80 -6.76 -3.51
N GLY A 113 -1.58 -7.81 -2.71
CA GLY A 113 -2.61 -8.36 -1.81
C GLY A 113 -2.97 -7.41 -0.67
N ARG A 114 -2.13 -7.36 0.37
CA ARG A 114 -2.32 -6.52 1.58
C ARG A 114 -2.43 -5.02 1.24
N THR A 115 -1.60 -4.55 0.32
CA THR A 115 -1.66 -3.17 -0.20
C THR A 115 -3.02 -2.88 -0.81
N GLY A 116 -3.48 -3.71 -1.75
CA GLY A 116 -4.77 -3.51 -2.42
C GLY A 116 -5.95 -3.51 -1.45
N THR A 117 -5.90 -4.32 -0.40
CA THR A 117 -6.92 -4.37 0.66
C THR A 117 -7.08 -3.01 1.35
N ILE A 118 -5.97 -2.41 1.79
CA ILE A 118 -5.99 -1.09 2.45
C ILE A 118 -6.47 0.00 1.48
N LEU A 119 -6.00 -0.02 0.24
CA LEU A 119 -6.39 0.96 -0.78
C LEU A 119 -7.90 0.90 -1.06
N ALA A 120 -8.47 -0.30 -1.18
CA ALA A 120 -9.92 -0.47 -1.35
C ALA A 120 -10.71 0.06 -0.14
N CYS A 121 -10.30 -0.27 1.09
CA CYS A 121 -10.95 0.23 2.30
C CYS A 121 -10.90 1.76 2.40
N TYR A 122 -9.80 2.38 1.98
CA TYR A 122 -9.70 3.84 1.89
C TYR A 122 -10.73 4.42 0.92
N LEU A 123 -10.86 3.85 -0.28
CA LEU A 123 -11.82 4.30 -1.28
C LEU A 123 -13.26 4.16 -0.79
N ILE A 124 -13.59 3.09 -0.07
CA ILE A 124 -14.91 2.88 0.52
C ILE A 124 -15.21 3.99 1.54
N LYS A 125 -14.33 4.18 2.54
CA LYS A 125 -14.58 5.09 3.66
C LYS A 125 -14.58 6.55 3.22
N TYR A 126 -13.59 6.98 2.45
CA TYR A 126 -13.33 8.39 2.17
C TYR A 126 -13.70 8.85 0.75
N LYS A 127 -13.92 7.92 -0.17
CA LYS A 127 -14.45 8.22 -1.51
C LYS A 127 -15.89 7.74 -1.72
N LYS A 128 -16.49 7.11 -0.66
CA LYS A 128 -17.89 6.65 -0.66
C LYS A 128 -18.19 5.65 -1.77
N MET A 129 -17.17 4.88 -2.17
CA MET A 129 -17.36 3.82 -3.18
C MET A 129 -18.02 2.59 -2.54
N SER A 130 -18.74 1.82 -3.33
CA SER A 130 -19.13 0.47 -2.94
C SER A 130 -17.90 -0.45 -2.81
N ALA A 131 -18.01 -1.56 -2.10
CA ALA A 131 -16.91 -2.53 -1.99
C ALA A 131 -16.51 -3.06 -3.38
N ASP A 132 -17.49 -3.41 -4.22
CA ASP A 132 -17.25 -3.93 -5.57
C ASP A 132 -16.53 -2.89 -6.45
N ASP A 133 -16.99 -1.64 -6.45
CA ASP A 133 -16.36 -0.57 -7.24
C ASP A 133 -14.95 -0.25 -6.76
N ALA A 134 -14.72 -0.26 -5.44
CA ALA A 134 -13.40 -0.03 -4.87
C ALA A 134 -12.41 -1.14 -5.24
N ILE A 135 -12.83 -2.41 -5.13
CA ILE A 135 -12.04 -3.57 -5.56
C ILE A 135 -11.71 -3.46 -7.06
N GLN A 136 -12.72 -3.17 -7.88
CA GLN A 136 -12.52 -3.04 -9.33
C GLN A 136 -11.54 -1.91 -9.66
N LYS A 137 -11.72 -0.72 -9.05
CA LYS A 137 -10.81 0.40 -9.26
C LYS A 137 -9.37 0.06 -8.89
N VAL A 138 -9.15 -0.59 -7.75
CA VAL A 138 -7.79 -1.00 -7.35
C VAL A 138 -7.19 -1.99 -8.35
N ARG A 139 -7.99 -2.93 -8.85
CA ARG A 139 -7.54 -3.91 -9.85
C ARG A 139 -7.27 -3.29 -11.23
N ASP A 140 -7.99 -2.26 -11.60
CA ASP A 140 -7.76 -1.53 -12.86
C ASP A 140 -6.43 -0.77 -12.83
N GLU A 141 -6.11 -0.11 -11.71
CA GLU A 141 -4.86 0.65 -11.55
C GLU A 141 -3.65 -0.23 -11.20
N SER A 142 -3.88 -1.36 -10.54
CA SER A 142 -2.87 -2.32 -10.11
C SER A 142 -3.35 -3.76 -10.35
N PRO A 143 -3.19 -4.27 -11.58
CA PRO A 143 -3.64 -5.61 -11.96
C PRO A 143 -3.06 -6.71 -11.06
N GLY A 144 -3.89 -7.65 -10.64
CA GLY A 144 -3.53 -8.73 -9.74
C GLY A 144 -3.59 -8.37 -8.25
N SER A 145 -4.14 -7.19 -7.91
CA SER A 145 -4.38 -6.80 -6.51
C SER A 145 -5.52 -7.57 -5.86
N ILE A 146 -5.48 -7.62 -4.51
CA ILE A 146 -6.48 -8.31 -3.67
C ILE A 146 -6.51 -9.80 -4.04
N GLN A 147 -5.51 -10.53 -3.51
CA GLN A 147 -5.09 -11.85 -4.03
C GLN A 147 -5.74 -13.03 -3.32
N SER A 148 -6.39 -12.83 -2.19
CA SER A 148 -6.98 -13.92 -1.41
C SER A 148 -8.44 -13.66 -1.06
N PHE A 149 -9.18 -14.74 -0.79
CA PHE A 149 -10.57 -14.65 -0.34
C PHE A 149 -10.69 -13.85 0.97
N SER A 150 -9.77 -14.06 1.92
CA SER A 150 -9.77 -13.30 3.18
C SER A 150 -9.57 -11.80 2.99
N GLN A 151 -8.81 -11.40 1.96
CA GLN A 151 -8.63 -10.00 1.61
C GLN A 151 -9.90 -9.38 1.02
N GLU A 152 -10.63 -10.09 0.19
CA GLU A 152 -11.95 -9.63 -0.28
C GLU A 152 -12.96 -9.59 0.88
N GLU A 153 -13.00 -10.63 1.70
CA GLU A 153 -13.94 -10.74 2.82
C GLU A 153 -13.80 -9.57 3.80
N ILE A 154 -12.58 -9.21 4.21
CA ILE A 154 -12.37 -8.09 5.14
C ILE A 154 -12.78 -6.75 4.52
N ILE A 155 -12.65 -6.57 3.21
CA ILE A 155 -13.12 -5.36 2.51
C ILE A 155 -14.65 -5.24 2.61
N PHE A 156 -15.39 -6.33 2.39
CA PHE A 156 -16.84 -6.33 2.55
C PHE A 156 -17.28 -6.16 4.00
N GLN A 157 -16.55 -6.75 4.97
CA GLN A 157 -16.79 -6.52 6.39
C GLN A 157 -16.58 -5.05 6.76
N PHE A 158 -15.49 -4.45 6.26
CA PHE A 158 -15.19 -3.03 6.48
C PHE A 158 -16.31 -2.14 5.92
N ALA A 159 -16.77 -2.40 4.70
CA ALA A 159 -17.86 -1.64 4.10
C ALA A 159 -19.16 -1.71 4.93
N LYS A 160 -19.46 -2.87 5.52
CA LYS A 160 -20.65 -3.06 6.37
C LYS A 160 -20.53 -2.38 7.74
N SER A 161 -19.33 -2.06 8.19
CA SER A 161 -19.09 -1.43 9.50
C SER A 161 -19.22 0.09 9.49
N LEU A 162 -19.34 0.70 8.31
CA LEU A 162 -19.48 2.15 8.11
C LEU A 162 -20.92 2.60 8.06
#